data_63f2517d10fd660ff99504a91550337d
#
_entry.id   63f2517d10fd660ff99504a91550337d
#
_cell.length_a   1.000
_cell.length_b   1.000
_cell.length_c   1.000
_cell.angle_alpha   90.00
_cell.angle_beta   90.00
_cell.angle_gamma   90.00
#
_symmetry.space_group_name_H-M   'P 1'
#
loop_
_entity.id
_entity.type
_entity.pdbx_description
1 polymer ?
#
loop_
_entity_poly.entity_id
_entity_poly.type
_entity_poly.pdbx_seq_one_letter_code
_entity_poly.pdbx_strand_id
1 'polypeptide(L)'
;MIYTLRIIVGSAIWRVIRTAGAEEMEPLVLTVDIGGLPQAWVELEEAITYHAKQMVAWSVGREVREFRGGWQKNGVRSRIATRSILAIKGSSAGAHRHAPGLTNQMLFVRDRQVCAYCGGRFMVRDLSRDHVVPVSRGGKDAWTNTVTACRSCNTRKGGRAPEQAGMPLLYVPYVPNRHEHFILRNRRILADQMEYLLAGVPRTSRLHGLKDAPVADAIEVEAAYISASFEKAADDTSGLPPRIEEAGLGDVEGQIRWRWNREN
;
A
#
# COMPACT_ATOMS: atom_id res chain seq x y z
N MET A 1 26.72 5.64 -3.63
CA MET A 1 27.16 5.07 -2.34
C MET A 1 26.67 3.62 -2.31
N ILE A 2 27.53 2.65 -1.98
CA ILE A 2 27.14 1.23 -1.99
C ILE A 2 26.88 0.82 -0.55
N TYR A 3 25.64 0.41 -0.24
CA TYR A 3 25.29 -0.12 1.07
C TYR A 3 25.26 -1.65 1.01
N THR A 4 25.89 -2.29 1.97
CA THR A 4 25.87 -3.75 2.11
C THR A 4 25.06 -4.12 3.33
N LEU A 5 23.88 -4.71 3.12
CA LEU A 5 23.09 -5.32 4.19
C LEU A 5 23.56 -6.77 4.39
N ARG A 6 23.83 -7.16 5.64
CA ARG A 6 24.17 -8.53 5.99
C ARG A 6 22.97 -9.18 6.67
N ILE A 7 22.42 -10.22 6.06
CA ILE A 7 21.35 -11.05 6.63
C ILE A 7 22.00 -12.36 7.07
N ILE A 8 21.89 -12.69 8.36
CA ILE A 8 22.44 -13.93 8.94
C ILE A 8 21.26 -14.85 9.22
N VAL A 9 21.25 -16.03 8.57
CA VAL A 9 20.26 -17.08 8.81
C VAL A 9 21.03 -18.37 9.05
N GLY A 10 21.06 -18.85 10.32
CA GLY A 10 21.91 -19.97 10.71
C GLY A 10 23.39 -19.66 10.49
N SER A 11 24.12 -20.54 9.80
CA SER A 11 25.52 -20.35 9.44
C SER A 11 25.74 -19.61 8.12
N ALA A 12 24.69 -19.23 7.40
CA ALA A 12 24.76 -18.56 6.10
C ALA A 12 24.72 -17.03 6.24
N ILE A 13 25.70 -16.35 5.65
CA ILE A 13 25.75 -14.88 5.57
C ILE A 13 25.34 -14.47 4.16
N TRP A 14 24.26 -13.72 4.05
CA TRP A 14 23.77 -13.14 2.80
C TRP A 14 24.18 -11.68 2.71
N ARG A 15 24.82 -11.29 1.61
CA ARG A 15 25.18 -9.90 1.33
C ARG A 15 24.21 -9.34 0.30
N VAL A 16 23.45 -8.32 0.68
CA VAL A 16 22.65 -7.51 -0.24
C VAL A 16 23.46 -6.27 -0.58
N ILE A 17 23.90 -6.16 -1.83
CA ILE A 17 24.63 -4.98 -2.32
C ILE A 17 23.59 -4.03 -2.92
N ARG A 18 23.39 -2.88 -2.30
CA ARG A 18 22.59 -1.77 -2.85
C ARG A 18 23.54 -0.79 -3.56
N THR A 19 23.34 -0.57 -4.85
CA THR A 19 23.99 0.52 -5.59
C THR A 19 23.12 1.77 -5.45
N ALA A 20 23.65 2.83 -4.87
CA ALA A 20 22.98 4.12 -4.82
C ALA A 20 23.07 4.80 -6.21
N GLY A 21 22.00 4.63 -6.97
CA GLY A 21 21.82 5.35 -8.24
C GLY A 21 20.35 5.26 -8.60
N ALA A 22 19.62 6.37 -8.50
CA ALA A 22 18.17 6.53 -8.56
C ALA A 22 17.43 5.65 -7.54
N GLU A 23 16.64 6.24 -6.67
CA GLU A 23 15.71 5.51 -5.79
C GLU A 23 14.61 4.86 -6.66
N GLU A 24 14.97 3.84 -7.42
CA GLU A 24 14.00 2.88 -7.92
C GLU A 24 13.50 2.12 -6.68
N MET A 25 12.37 2.56 -6.17
CA MET A 25 11.75 1.93 -5.00
C MET A 25 11.50 0.47 -5.33
N GLU A 26 12.16 -0.42 -4.58
CA GLU A 26 12.06 -1.87 -4.79
C GLU A 26 10.60 -2.33 -4.69
N PRO A 27 10.15 -3.22 -5.60
CA PRO A 27 8.78 -3.72 -5.59
C PRO A 27 8.53 -4.58 -4.35
N LEU A 28 7.34 -4.48 -3.79
CA LEU A 28 6.91 -5.37 -2.72
C LEU A 28 6.56 -6.75 -3.28
N VAL A 29 6.78 -7.78 -2.49
CA VAL A 29 6.40 -9.16 -2.78
C VAL A 29 5.05 -9.44 -2.09
N LEU A 30 4.11 -10.01 -2.83
CA LEU A 30 2.85 -10.47 -2.29
C LEU A 30 3.03 -11.83 -1.63
N THR A 31 2.77 -11.93 -0.32
CA THR A 31 2.67 -13.24 0.33
C THR A 31 1.23 -13.70 0.39
N VAL A 32 1.04 -15.00 0.16
CA VAL A 32 -0.25 -15.69 0.25
C VAL A 32 -0.11 -16.91 1.15
N ASP A 33 -1.22 -17.46 1.63
CA ASP A 33 -1.21 -18.77 2.29
C ASP A 33 -1.08 -19.91 1.24
N ILE A 34 -1.01 -21.15 1.71
CA ILE A 34 -0.88 -22.32 0.83
C ILE A 34 -2.07 -22.42 -0.14
N GLY A 35 -3.26 -21.99 0.28
CA GLY A 35 -4.48 -21.95 -0.52
C GLY A 35 -4.57 -20.77 -1.49
N GLY A 36 -3.60 -19.86 -1.48
CA GLY A 36 -3.55 -18.71 -2.37
C GLY A 36 -4.23 -17.45 -1.83
N LEU A 37 -4.69 -17.43 -0.58
CA LEU A 37 -5.32 -16.24 -0.01
C LEU A 37 -4.26 -15.20 0.37
N PRO A 38 -4.37 -13.93 -0.08
CA PRO A 38 -3.41 -12.86 0.23
C PRO A 38 -3.21 -12.65 1.73
N GLN A 39 -1.94 -12.53 2.16
CA GLN A 39 -1.55 -12.41 3.57
C GLN A 39 -0.92 -11.07 3.90
N ALA A 40 0.16 -10.71 3.21
CA ALA A 40 0.90 -9.48 3.43
C ALA A 40 1.61 -8.99 2.17
N TRP A 41 1.91 -7.71 2.15
CA TRP A 41 2.92 -7.11 1.30
C TRP A 41 4.22 -7.07 2.09
N VAL A 42 5.27 -7.68 1.59
CA VAL A 42 6.56 -7.77 2.27
C VAL A 42 7.68 -7.19 1.41
N GLU A 43 8.71 -6.69 2.05
CA GLU A 43 9.93 -6.24 1.37
C GLU A 43 10.78 -7.44 0.92
N LEU A 44 11.72 -7.20 0.00
CA LEU A 44 12.56 -8.25 -0.56
C LEU A 44 13.40 -8.98 0.49
N GLU A 45 13.86 -8.29 1.52
CA GLU A 45 14.63 -8.85 2.62
C GLU A 45 13.83 -9.87 3.45
N GLU A 46 12.54 -9.57 3.66
CA GLU A 46 11.64 -10.53 4.33
C GLU A 46 11.34 -11.72 3.42
N ALA A 47 11.13 -11.49 2.12
CA ALA A 47 10.93 -12.55 1.15
C ALA A 47 12.12 -13.53 1.09
N ILE A 48 13.37 -13.02 1.12
CA ILE A 48 14.57 -13.86 1.19
C ILE A 48 14.58 -14.66 2.49
N THR A 49 14.18 -14.05 3.60
CA THR A 49 14.13 -14.73 4.90
C THR A 49 13.19 -15.93 4.87
N TYR A 50 12.03 -15.82 4.19
CA TYR A 50 11.13 -16.97 3.97
C TYR A 50 11.77 -18.07 3.14
N HIS A 51 12.51 -17.73 2.07
CA HIS A 51 13.26 -18.72 1.28
C HIS A 51 14.35 -19.40 2.11
N ALA A 52 15.17 -18.64 2.85
CA ALA A 52 16.25 -19.15 3.67
C ALA A 52 15.76 -20.07 4.79
N LYS A 53 14.58 -19.81 5.35
CA LYS A 53 13.92 -20.64 6.37
C LYS A 53 13.11 -21.80 5.76
N GLN A 54 13.13 -22.01 4.44
CA GLN A 54 12.35 -23.04 3.73
C GLN A 54 10.84 -22.96 4.00
N MET A 55 10.35 -21.75 4.25
CA MET A 55 8.93 -21.49 4.51
C MET A 55 8.12 -21.31 3.23
N VAL A 56 8.74 -21.11 2.07
CA VAL A 56 8.05 -20.99 0.79
C VAL A 56 7.54 -22.36 0.36
N ALA A 57 6.21 -22.48 0.16
CA ALA A 57 5.57 -23.69 -0.34
C ALA A 57 5.59 -23.73 -1.87
N TRP A 58 5.20 -22.64 -2.50
CA TRP A 58 5.23 -22.43 -3.94
C TRP A 58 5.38 -20.94 -4.24
N SER A 59 5.74 -20.59 -5.49
CA SER A 59 5.87 -19.23 -5.94
C SER A 59 5.42 -19.07 -7.39
N VAL A 60 4.82 -17.92 -7.71
CA VAL A 60 4.36 -17.60 -9.08
C VAL A 60 4.68 -16.13 -9.40
N GLY A 61 4.40 -15.74 -10.63
CA GLY A 61 4.69 -14.42 -11.14
C GLY A 61 6.13 -14.29 -11.64
N ARG A 62 6.50 -13.05 -12.00
CA ARG A 62 7.83 -12.75 -12.53
C ARG A 62 8.90 -12.88 -11.46
N GLU A 63 10.12 -13.17 -11.87
CA GLU A 63 11.28 -13.05 -11.00
C GLU A 63 11.54 -11.56 -10.71
N VAL A 64 11.58 -11.22 -9.42
CA VAL A 64 11.80 -9.83 -8.97
C VAL A 64 13.28 -9.58 -8.74
N ARG A 65 13.97 -10.52 -8.11
CA ARG A 65 15.38 -10.39 -7.81
C ARG A 65 16.06 -11.75 -7.57
N GLU A 66 17.32 -11.88 -8.03
CA GLU A 66 18.24 -12.94 -7.64
C GLU A 66 19.19 -12.44 -6.55
N PHE A 67 19.29 -13.18 -5.47
CA PHE A 67 20.24 -12.95 -4.38
C PHE A 67 21.37 -13.95 -4.41
N ARG A 68 22.59 -13.47 -4.21
CA ARG A 68 23.79 -14.30 -4.20
C ARG A 68 24.34 -14.41 -2.79
N GLY A 69 24.36 -15.61 -2.26
CA GLY A 69 24.92 -15.95 -0.95
C GLY A 69 26.43 -16.22 -0.97
N GLY A 70 26.90 -16.90 0.05
CA GLY A 70 28.29 -17.36 0.18
C GLY A 70 28.63 -18.53 -0.75
N TRP A 71 29.93 -18.85 -0.81
CA TRP A 71 30.44 -20.03 -1.47
C TRP A 71 30.13 -21.27 -0.63
N GLN A 72 29.60 -22.29 -1.29
CA GLN A 72 29.39 -23.61 -0.68
C GLN A 72 30.69 -24.42 -0.71
N LYS A 73 30.76 -25.51 0.07
CA LYS A 73 31.93 -26.40 0.11
C LYS A 73 32.28 -27.03 -1.23
N ASN A 74 31.28 -27.15 -2.13
CA ASN A 74 31.44 -27.67 -3.50
C ASN A 74 31.91 -26.62 -4.52
N GLY A 75 32.31 -25.42 -4.08
CA GLY A 75 32.76 -24.34 -4.95
C GLY A 75 31.65 -23.61 -5.71
N VAL A 76 30.38 -23.90 -5.45
CA VAL A 76 29.24 -23.22 -6.08
C VAL A 76 28.74 -22.11 -5.18
N ARG A 77 28.43 -20.96 -5.75
CA ARG A 77 27.84 -19.84 -5.01
C ARG A 77 26.34 -20.04 -4.81
N SER A 78 25.88 -19.91 -3.55
CA SER A 78 24.45 -19.99 -3.24
C SER A 78 23.67 -18.88 -3.95
N ARG A 79 22.51 -19.22 -4.51
CA ARG A 79 21.60 -18.29 -5.18
C ARG A 79 20.18 -18.52 -4.69
N ILE A 80 19.44 -17.45 -4.48
CA ILE A 80 18.00 -17.47 -4.22
C ILE A 80 17.36 -16.48 -5.19
N ALA A 81 16.50 -16.98 -6.07
CA ALA A 81 15.63 -16.16 -6.90
C ALA A 81 14.29 -16.01 -6.19
N THR A 82 13.82 -14.76 -6.00
CA THR A 82 12.51 -14.51 -5.44
C THR A 82 11.54 -14.05 -6.52
N ARG A 83 10.32 -14.57 -6.46
CA ARG A 83 9.24 -14.17 -7.37
C ARG A 83 8.32 -13.15 -6.72
N SER A 84 7.49 -12.52 -7.52
CA SER A 84 6.58 -11.45 -7.09
C SER A 84 5.48 -11.93 -6.14
N ILE A 85 5.15 -13.25 -6.14
CA ILE A 85 4.13 -13.87 -5.29
C ILE A 85 4.70 -15.12 -4.65
N LEU A 86 4.63 -15.22 -3.31
CA LEU A 86 5.15 -16.34 -2.52
C LEU A 86 4.05 -16.92 -1.62
N ALA A 87 3.84 -18.23 -1.69
CA ALA A 87 3.01 -18.93 -0.72
C ALA A 87 3.82 -19.37 0.50
N ILE A 88 3.40 -18.97 1.70
CA ILE A 88 4.13 -19.17 2.93
C ILE A 88 3.47 -20.25 3.78
N LYS A 89 4.26 -21.24 4.22
CA LYS A 89 3.84 -22.29 5.15
C LYS A 89 3.58 -21.71 6.54
N GLY A 90 2.57 -22.22 7.25
CA GLY A 90 2.30 -21.87 8.64
C GLY A 90 1.56 -20.55 8.83
N SER A 91 1.10 -19.91 7.76
CA SER A 91 0.22 -18.76 7.84
C SER A 91 -1.15 -19.18 8.40
N SER A 92 -1.55 -18.59 9.52
CA SER A 92 -2.81 -18.95 10.18
C SER A 92 -4.02 -18.37 9.45
N ALA A 93 -4.91 -19.22 8.98
CA ALA A 93 -6.20 -18.85 8.39
C ALA A 93 -7.12 -18.03 9.31
N GLY A 94 -6.79 -17.91 10.60
CA GLY A 94 -7.60 -17.22 11.61
C GLY A 94 -7.56 -15.69 11.57
N ALA A 95 -6.49 -15.09 11.04
CA ALA A 95 -6.31 -13.63 11.02
C ALA A 95 -7.17 -12.91 9.95
N HIS A 96 -7.99 -13.63 9.17
CA HIS A 96 -8.49 -13.16 7.88
C HIS A 96 -9.97 -12.78 7.84
N ARG A 97 -10.67 -12.84 8.98
CA ARG A 97 -12.14 -12.65 9.03
C ARG A 97 -12.59 -11.21 9.23
N HIS A 98 -11.68 -10.27 9.40
CA HIS A 98 -12.07 -8.88 9.60
C HIS A 98 -12.11 -8.11 8.29
N ALA A 99 -13.21 -7.38 8.08
CA ALA A 99 -13.29 -6.39 7.03
C ALA A 99 -12.12 -5.39 7.15
N PRO A 100 -11.55 -4.93 6.04
CA PRO A 100 -10.48 -3.93 6.10
C PRO A 100 -10.94 -2.66 6.81
N GLY A 101 -10.05 -1.99 7.53
CA GLY A 101 -10.31 -0.69 8.11
C GLY A 101 -10.72 0.31 7.02
N LEU A 102 -11.76 1.09 7.28
CA LEU A 102 -12.25 2.10 6.35
C LEU A 102 -11.39 3.36 6.42
N THR A 103 -10.71 3.69 5.33
CA THR A 103 -10.00 4.96 5.15
C THR A 103 -10.53 5.72 3.93
N ASN A 104 -10.38 7.05 3.90
CA ASN A 104 -10.79 7.85 2.75
C ASN A 104 -10.08 7.40 1.47
N GLN A 105 -8.78 7.12 1.57
CA GLN A 105 -7.98 6.65 0.45
C GLN A 105 -8.55 5.36 -0.15
N MET A 106 -8.77 4.33 0.68
CA MET A 106 -9.33 3.06 0.21
C MET A 106 -10.75 3.23 -0.34
N LEU A 107 -11.57 4.09 0.30
CA LEU A 107 -12.92 4.40 -0.17
C LEU A 107 -12.88 5.00 -1.57
N PHE A 108 -12.04 6.01 -1.80
CA PHE A 108 -11.95 6.68 -3.10
C PHE A 108 -11.42 5.76 -4.19
N VAL A 109 -10.49 4.86 -3.87
CA VAL A 109 -10.00 3.84 -4.82
C VAL A 109 -11.08 2.80 -5.10
N ARG A 110 -11.81 2.28 -4.07
CA ARG A 110 -12.93 1.35 -4.25
C ARG A 110 -13.97 1.91 -5.23
N ASP A 111 -14.27 3.19 -5.09
CA ASP A 111 -15.28 3.87 -5.88
C ASP A 111 -14.70 4.50 -7.16
N ARG A 112 -13.39 4.26 -7.47
CA ARG A 112 -12.70 4.75 -8.68
C ARG A 112 -12.71 6.28 -8.81
N GLN A 113 -12.72 7.00 -7.69
CA GLN A 113 -12.81 8.46 -7.62
C GLN A 113 -14.08 9.03 -8.30
N VAL A 114 -15.14 8.23 -8.41
CA VAL A 114 -16.40 8.61 -9.01
C VAL A 114 -17.40 9.00 -7.93
N CYS A 115 -17.99 10.17 -8.04
CA CYS A 115 -19.06 10.62 -7.15
C CYS A 115 -20.28 9.71 -7.26
N ALA A 116 -20.76 9.19 -6.13
CA ALA A 116 -21.92 8.29 -6.07
C ALA A 116 -23.24 8.94 -6.50
N TYR A 117 -23.30 10.25 -6.57
CA TYR A 117 -24.50 11.03 -6.88
C TYR A 117 -24.54 11.57 -8.30
N CYS A 118 -23.47 12.26 -8.74
CA CYS A 118 -23.45 12.86 -10.07
C CYS A 118 -22.71 12.03 -11.11
N GLY A 119 -21.98 10.97 -10.71
CA GLY A 119 -21.21 10.13 -11.62
C GLY A 119 -19.94 10.76 -12.17
N GLY A 120 -19.65 12.01 -11.82
CA GLY A 120 -18.42 12.69 -12.23
C GLY A 120 -17.19 12.09 -11.54
N ARG A 121 -16.06 12.07 -12.25
CA ARG A 121 -14.76 11.69 -11.72
C ARG A 121 -14.02 12.95 -11.24
N PHE A 122 -13.41 12.88 -10.06
CA PHE A 122 -12.78 14.04 -9.41
C PHE A 122 -11.41 13.67 -8.86
N MET A 123 -10.55 14.67 -8.68
CA MET A 123 -9.31 14.50 -7.94
C MET A 123 -9.60 14.26 -6.44
N VAL A 124 -8.68 13.57 -5.77
CA VAL A 124 -8.83 13.21 -4.34
C VAL A 124 -9.12 14.43 -3.46
N ARG A 125 -8.52 15.59 -3.74
CA ARG A 125 -8.74 16.86 -3.01
C ARG A 125 -10.18 17.38 -3.10
N ASP A 126 -10.91 17.03 -4.16
CA ASP A 126 -12.29 17.49 -4.42
C ASP A 126 -13.33 16.45 -3.97
N LEU A 127 -12.84 15.31 -3.44
CA LEU A 127 -13.65 14.22 -2.92
C LEU A 127 -13.83 14.32 -1.40
N SER A 128 -14.88 13.68 -0.93
CA SER A 128 -15.19 13.53 0.50
C SER A 128 -15.87 12.19 0.74
N ARG A 129 -15.73 11.67 1.96
CA ARG A 129 -16.54 10.57 2.47
C ARG A 129 -17.94 11.11 2.76
N ASP A 130 -18.95 10.46 2.26
CA ASP A 130 -20.33 10.71 2.62
C ASP A 130 -20.99 9.46 3.21
N HIS A 131 -21.80 9.65 4.25
CA HIS A 131 -22.58 8.58 4.86
C HIS A 131 -23.97 8.52 4.23
N VAL A 132 -24.33 7.37 3.65
CA VAL A 132 -25.65 7.16 3.05
C VAL A 132 -26.75 7.44 4.06
N VAL A 133 -26.72 6.78 5.21
CA VAL A 133 -27.47 7.17 6.39
C VAL A 133 -26.58 8.12 7.20
N PRO A 134 -26.96 9.38 7.39
CA PRO A 134 -26.13 10.36 8.09
C PRO A 134 -25.80 9.94 9.53
N VAL A 135 -24.61 10.27 10.00
CA VAL A 135 -24.17 9.97 11.40
C VAL A 135 -25.13 10.61 12.41
N SER A 136 -25.62 11.82 12.14
CA SER A 136 -26.65 12.49 12.98
C SER A 136 -27.97 11.75 13.09
N ARG A 137 -28.19 10.74 12.25
CA ARG A 137 -29.37 9.85 12.24
C ARG A 137 -29.03 8.42 12.60
N GLY A 138 -27.88 8.19 13.27
CA GLY A 138 -27.45 6.87 13.72
C GLY A 138 -26.69 6.03 12.66
N GLY A 139 -26.36 6.63 11.50
CA GLY A 139 -25.53 5.97 10.49
C GLY A 139 -24.14 5.66 11.02
N LYS A 140 -23.66 4.44 10.77
CA LYS A 140 -22.33 3.98 11.20
C LYS A 140 -21.28 4.31 10.14
N ASP A 141 -20.05 4.58 10.59
CA ASP A 141 -18.88 4.70 9.71
C ASP A 141 -18.41 3.30 9.28
N ALA A 142 -19.07 2.76 8.27
CA ALA A 142 -18.88 1.40 7.77
C ALA A 142 -18.88 1.37 6.24
N TRP A 143 -18.19 0.39 5.66
CA TRP A 143 -18.08 0.19 4.21
C TRP A 143 -19.44 0.17 3.49
N THR A 144 -20.47 -0.40 4.12
CA THR A 144 -21.84 -0.50 3.56
C THR A 144 -22.65 0.78 3.70
N ASN A 145 -22.17 1.74 4.49
CA ASN A 145 -22.84 3.03 4.70
C ASN A 145 -22.06 4.22 4.18
N THR A 146 -20.91 4.01 3.54
CA THR A 146 -20.06 5.11 3.05
C THR A 146 -19.83 5.01 1.55
N VAL A 147 -19.89 6.18 0.91
CA VAL A 147 -19.64 6.34 -0.52
C VAL A 147 -18.71 7.52 -0.77
N THR A 148 -18.06 7.51 -1.93
CA THR A 148 -17.32 8.66 -2.43
C THR A 148 -18.28 9.68 -2.99
N ALA A 149 -18.19 10.93 -2.55
CA ALA A 149 -18.95 12.05 -3.07
C ALA A 149 -18.04 13.24 -3.39
N CYS A 150 -18.31 13.98 -4.46
CA CYS A 150 -17.67 15.28 -4.64
C CYS A 150 -18.18 16.25 -3.56
N ARG A 151 -17.35 17.22 -3.18
CA ARG A 151 -17.70 18.18 -2.11
C ARG A 151 -19.03 18.89 -2.35
N SER A 152 -19.32 19.28 -3.59
CA SER A 152 -20.58 19.93 -3.97
C SER A 152 -21.80 19.03 -3.72
N CYS A 153 -21.77 17.77 -4.17
CA CYS A 153 -22.87 16.83 -3.94
C CYS A 153 -23.03 16.50 -2.45
N ASN A 154 -21.92 16.31 -1.72
CA ASN A 154 -21.95 16.03 -0.29
C ASN A 154 -22.58 17.21 0.50
N THR A 155 -22.18 18.44 0.21
CA THR A 155 -22.77 19.65 0.80
C THR A 155 -24.26 19.77 0.47
N ARG A 156 -24.66 19.53 -0.80
CA ARG A 156 -26.06 19.56 -1.24
C ARG A 156 -26.91 18.52 -0.54
N LYS A 157 -26.40 17.30 -0.32
CA LYS A 157 -27.09 16.26 0.42
C LYS A 157 -27.25 16.62 1.90
N GLY A 158 -26.18 17.10 2.54
CA GLY A 158 -26.17 17.46 3.94
C GLY A 158 -26.55 16.30 4.85
N GLY A 159 -27.25 16.59 5.94
CA GLY A 159 -27.73 15.58 6.92
C GLY A 159 -28.98 14.82 6.50
N ARG A 160 -29.30 14.73 5.19
CA ARG A 160 -30.46 14.00 4.66
C ARG A 160 -30.06 12.66 4.08
N ALA A 161 -30.99 11.69 4.08
CA ALA A 161 -30.80 10.46 3.30
C ALA A 161 -30.88 10.79 1.79
N PRO A 162 -30.29 9.95 0.89
CA PRO A 162 -30.31 10.16 -0.56
C PRO A 162 -31.70 10.42 -1.11
N GLU A 163 -32.69 9.65 -0.66
CA GLU A 163 -34.10 9.76 -1.10
C GLU A 163 -34.69 11.12 -0.68
N GLN A 164 -34.42 11.57 0.53
CA GLN A 164 -34.89 12.87 1.06
C GLN A 164 -34.19 14.06 0.37
N ALA A 165 -32.99 13.85 -0.14
CA ALA A 165 -32.26 14.86 -0.89
C ALA A 165 -32.62 14.88 -2.37
N GLY A 166 -33.39 13.91 -2.87
CA GLY A 166 -33.64 13.71 -4.30
C GLY A 166 -32.36 13.33 -5.06
N MET A 167 -31.44 12.64 -4.40
CA MET A 167 -30.11 12.31 -4.91
C MET A 167 -29.88 10.80 -4.84
N PRO A 168 -30.42 10.01 -5.77
CA PRO A 168 -30.26 8.57 -5.76
C PRO A 168 -28.79 8.17 -5.93
N LEU A 169 -28.40 7.07 -5.28
CA LEU A 169 -27.08 6.50 -5.46
C LEU A 169 -26.95 5.82 -6.83
N LEU A 170 -25.88 6.09 -7.52
CA LEU A 170 -25.54 5.43 -8.80
C LEU A 170 -24.97 4.03 -8.61
N TYR A 171 -24.55 3.69 -7.40
CA TYR A 171 -24.05 2.37 -7.03
C TYR A 171 -24.25 2.09 -5.55
N VAL A 172 -24.33 0.81 -5.19
CA VAL A 172 -24.49 0.37 -3.81
C VAL A 172 -23.11 0.22 -3.14
N PRO A 173 -22.90 0.81 -1.95
CA PRO A 173 -21.68 0.60 -1.19
C PRO A 173 -21.59 -0.86 -0.69
N TYR A 174 -20.37 -1.41 -0.68
CA TYR A 174 -20.11 -2.80 -0.29
C TYR A 174 -18.85 -2.93 0.53
N VAL A 175 -18.70 -4.06 1.24
CA VAL A 175 -17.47 -4.41 1.96
C VAL A 175 -16.48 -5.04 0.99
N PRO A 176 -15.28 -4.47 0.80
CA PRO A 176 -14.25 -5.10 -0.03
C PRO A 176 -13.87 -6.48 0.50
N ASN A 177 -13.69 -7.44 -0.40
CA ASN A 177 -13.13 -8.73 -0.02
C ASN A 177 -11.61 -8.64 0.23
N ARG A 178 -10.98 -9.77 0.59
CA ARG A 178 -9.56 -9.77 0.92
C ARG A 178 -8.67 -9.39 -0.26
N HIS A 179 -8.95 -9.87 -1.46
CA HIS A 179 -8.18 -9.53 -2.66
C HIS A 179 -8.33 -8.05 -3.00
N GLU A 180 -9.55 -7.53 -2.93
CA GLU A 180 -9.82 -6.10 -3.09
C GLU A 180 -9.06 -5.26 -2.05
N HIS A 181 -9.05 -5.70 -0.79
CA HIS A 181 -8.31 -5.01 0.27
C HIS A 181 -6.82 -4.87 -0.07
N PHE A 182 -6.21 -5.92 -0.62
CA PHE A 182 -4.80 -5.86 -1.02
C PHE A 182 -4.55 -4.91 -2.18
N ILE A 183 -5.49 -4.83 -3.13
CA ILE A 183 -5.45 -3.83 -4.21
C ILE A 183 -5.61 -2.41 -3.64
N LEU A 184 -6.56 -2.20 -2.74
CA LEU A 184 -6.85 -0.88 -2.16
C LEU A 184 -5.73 -0.34 -1.26
N ARG A 185 -4.96 -1.23 -0.64
CA ARG A 185 -3.92 -0.87 0.33
C ARG A 185 -2.60 -0.49 -0.32
N ASN A 186 -2.25 -1.09 -1.45
CA ASN A 186 -0.97 -0.88 -2.11
C ASN A 186 -1.16 -0.19 -3.46
N ARG A 187 -0.34 0.85 -3.73
CA ARG A 187 -0.35 1.61 -4.99
C ARG A 187 0.67 1.10 -6.02
N ARG A 188 1.61 0.25 -5.59
CA ARG A 188 2.72 -0.26 -6.40
C ARG A 188 2.58 -1.74 -6.62
N ILE A 189 1.51 -2.12 -7.28
CA ILE A 189 1.21 -3.52 -7.59
C ILE A 189 1.78 -3.82 -8.96
N LEU A 190 2.62 -4.84 -9.06
CA LEU A 190 3.14 -5.33 -10.33
C LEU A 190 2.00 -5.92 -11.17
N ALA A 191 2.15 -5.93 -12.50
CA ALA A 191 1.09 -6.38 -13.41
C ALA A 191 0.63 -7.82 -13.11
N ASP A 192 1.56 -8.72 -12.85
CA ASP A 192 1.28 -10.12 -12.50
C ASP A 192 0.63 -10.28 -11.12
N GLN A 193 1.03 -9.46 -10.14
CA GLN A 193 0.36 -9.39 -8.83
C GLN A 193 -1.06 -8.85 -8.95
N MET A 194 -1.28 -7.82 -9.78
CA MET A 194 -2.59 -7.27 -10.06
C MET A 194 -3.50 -8.30 -10.71
N GLU A 195 -2.98 -9.04 -11.71
CA GLU A 195 -3.71 -10.11 -12.36
C GLU A 195 -4.11 -11.20 -11.37
N TYR A 196 -3.18 -11.61 -10.51
CA TYR A 196 -3.44 -12.60 -9.46
C TYR A 196 -4.54 -12.12 -8.50
N LEU A 197 -4.44 -10.89 -8.01
CA LEU A 197 -5.42 -10.33 -7.07
C LEU A 197 -6.79 -10.18 -7.74
N LEU A 198 -6.86 -9.70 -8.98
CA LEU A 198 -8.12 -9.52 -9.71
C LEU A 198 -8.84 -10.84 -9.99
N ALA A 199 -8.11 -11.96 -10.08
CA ALA A 199 -8.73 -13.28 -10.21
C ALA A 199 -9.61 -13.66 -9.00
N GLY A 200 -9.29 -13.15 -7.81
CA GLY A 200 -10.08 -13.36 -6.59
C GLY A 200 -11.11 -12.25 -6.29
N VAL A 201 -11.21 -11.24 -7.16
CA VAL A 201 -12.18 -10.15 -7.02
C VAL A 201 -13.52 -10.54 -7.67
N PRO A 202 -14.69 -10.33 -7.01
CA PRO A 202 -15.98 -10.61 -7.62
C PRO A 202 -16.17 -9.85 -8.95
N ARG A 203 -16.75 -10.51 -9.96
CA ARG A 203 -16.98 -9.90 -11.28
C ARG A 203 -17.81 -8.62 -11.23
N THR A 204 -18.64 -8.48 -10.20
CA THR A 204 -19.48 -7.28 -9.95
C THR A 204 -18.69 -6.12 -9.35
N SER A 205 -17.45 -6.34 -8.95
CA SER A 205 -16.61 -5.30 -8.35
C SER A 205 -16.22 -4.25 -9.39
N ARG A 206 -16.24 -3.00 -8.94
CA ARG A 206 -15.81 -1.85 -9.75
C ARG A 206 -14.30 -1.85 -10.03
N LEU A 207 -13.52 -2.62 -9.28
CA LEU A 207 -12.05 -2.69 -9.44
C LEU A 207 -11.62 -3.36 -10.75
N HIS A 208 -12.46 -4.19 -11.38
CA HIS A 208 -12.14 -4.75 -12.69
C HIS A 208 -11.87 -3.70 -13.78
N GLY A 209 -12.49 -2.53 -13.67
CA GLY A 209 -12.23 -1.43 -14.60
C GLY A 209 -10.91 -0.66 -14.36
N LEU A 210 -10.10 -1.05 -13.38
CA LEU A 210 -8.76 -0.48 -13.18
C LEU A 210 -7.77 -0.94 -14.27
N LYS A 211 -8.01 -2.06 -14.94
CA LYS A 211 -7.18 -2.53 -16.07
C LYS A 211 -7.18 -1.55 -17.25
N ASP A 212 -8.26 -0.80 -17.42
CA ASP A 212 -8.48 0.09 -18.56
C ASP A 212 -8.10 1.55 -18.23
N ALA A 213 -7.66 1.83 -17.01
CA ALA A 213 -7.20 3.16 -16.62
C ALA A 213 -5.79 3.40 -17.21
N PRO A 214 -5.56 4.48 -17.97
CA PRO A 214 -4.22 4.80 -18.45
C PRO A 214 -3.26 5.00 -17.28
N VAL A 215 -2.04 4.47 -17.42
CA VAL A 215 -0.98 4.51 -16.38
C VAL A 215 -0.66 5.96 -15.96
N ALA A 216 -0.87 6.93 -16.85
CA ALA A 216 -0.72 8.36 -16.59
C ALA A 216 -1.59 8.86 -15.44
N ASP A 217 -2.85 8.39 -15.31
CA ASP A 217 -3.77 8.79 -14.24
C ASP A 217 -3.29 8.35 -12.84
N ALA A 218 -2.52 7.27 -12.77
CA ALA A 218 -1.97 6.77 -11.51
C ALA A 218 -0.78 7.62 -11.02
N ILE A 219 0.04 8.14 -11.95
CA ILE A 219 1.21 8.98 -11.66
C ILE A 219 0.78 10.39 -11.25
N GLU A 220 -0.22 10.97 -11.92
CA GLU A 220 -0.76 12.30 -11.55
C GLU A 220 -1.44 12.30 -10.17
N VAL A 221 -2.11 11.22 -9.80
CA VAL A 221 -2.69 11.05 -8.46
C VAL A 221 -1.61 10.99 -7.37
N GLU A 222 -0.47 10.38 -7.65
CA GLU A 222 0.64 10.28 -6.70
C GLU A 222 1.35 11.63 -6.53
N ALA A 223 1.60 12.36 -7.61
CA ALA A 223 2.21 13.69 -7.57
C ALA A 223 1.33 14.71 -6.84
N ALA A 224 0.02 14.72 -7.08
CA ALA A 224 -0.92 15.60 -6.42
C ALA A 224 -1.06 15.31 -4.92
N TYR A 225 -0.95 14.03 -4.50
CA TYR A 225 -1.03 13.65 -3.09
C TYR A 225 0.25 14.02 -2.32
N ILE A 226 1.41 13.84 -2.92
CA ILE A 226 2.69 14.26 -2.35
C ILE A 226 2.70 15.78 -2.18
N SER A 227 2.27 16.54 -3.19
CA SER A 227 2.15 18.00 -3.13
C SER A 227 1.20 18.47 -2.02
N ALA A 228 0.00 17.89 -1.94
CA ALA A 228 -0.98 18.23 -0.90
C ALA A 228 -0.54 17.84 0.53
N SER A 229 0.30 16.80 0.66
CA SER A 229 0.86 16.40 1.95
C SER A 229 1.96 17.35 2.41
N PHE A 230 2.76 17.90 1.48
CA PHE A 230 3.77 18.93 1.78
C PHE A 230 3.14 20.28 2.09
N GLU A 231 2.08 20.69 1.38
CA GLU A 231 1.35 21.93 1.66
C GLU A 231 0.70 21.89 3.05
N LYS A 232 0.13 20.76 3.46
CA LYS A 232 -0.47 20.61 4.78
C LYS A 232 0.57 20.59 5.90
N ALA A 233 1.79 20.10 5.65
CA ALA A 233 2.89 20.15 6.60
C ALA A 233 3.50 21.56 6.70
N ALA A 234 3.40 22.38 5.66
CA ALA A 234 3.86 23.77 5.67
C ALA A 234 2.90 24.72 6.40
N ASP A 235 1.60 24.41 6.42
CA ASP A 235 0.58 25.25 7.09
C ASP A 235 0.50 25.01 8.60
N ASP A 236 1.08 23.91 9.12
CA ASP A 236 1.10 23.53 10.55
C ASP A 236 2.37 24.05 11.29
N THR A 237 3.06 25.04 10.72
CA THR A 237 4.30 25.62 11.29
C THR A 237 4.09 26.73 12.32
N SER A 238 2.94 26.82 12.97
CA SER A 238 2.70 27.78 14.07
C SER A 238 3.35 27.39 15.42
N GLY A 239 4.22 26.36 15.45
CA GLY A 239 4.84 25.83 16.65
C GLY A 239 6.31 25.46 16.55
N LEU A 240 7.12 26.12 15.71
CA LEU A 240 8.57 25.85 15.67
C LEU A 240 9.31 26.61 16.77
N PRO A 241 10.26 25.94 17.49
CA PRO A 241 11.19 26.62 18.39
C PRO A 241 12.18 27.51 17.58
N PRO A 242 12.80 28.54 18.24
CA PRO A 242 13.55 29.58 17.55
C PRO A 242 14.77 29.03 16.78
N ARG A 243 15.07 29.70 15.67
CA ARG A 243 16.22 29.44 14.77
C ARG A 243 17.52 29.29 15.55
N ILE A 244 18.25 28.24 15.24
CA ILE A 244 19.66 28.14 15.62
C ILE A 244 20.44 28.94 14.56
N GLU A 245 21.13 29.99 15.02
CA GLU A 245 22.05 30.81 14.24
C GLU A 245 23.23 29.98 13.75
N GLU A 246 23.68 30.29 12.53
CA GLU A 246 24.85 29.72 11.87
C GLU A 246 26.10 29.89 12.75
N ALA A 247 26.66 28.78 13.21
CA ALA A 247 28.01 28.73 13.75
C ALA A 247 28.94 28.02 12.76
N GLY A 248 30.02 28.69 12.46
CA GLY A 248 30.98 28.50 11.42
C GLY A 248 31.48 27.10 11.11
N LEU A 249 31.87 26.96 9.85
CA LEU A 249 32.62 25.87 9.25
C LEU A 249 33.93 25.61 10.01
N GLY A 250 34.06 24.40 10.54
CA GLY A 250 35.32 23.84 11.05
C GLY A 250 35.37 22.36 10.64
N ASP A 251 36.35 22.01 9.84
CA ASP A 251 36.68 20.66 9.41
C ASP A 251 36.90 19.73 10.59
N VAL A 252 36.06 18.70 10.72
CA VAL A 252 36.42 17.48 11.46
C VAL A 252 35.72 16.27 10.83
N GLU A 253 36.53 15.35 10.34
CA GLU A 253 36.11 13.97 10.11
C GLU A 253 35.58 13.37 11.39
N GLY A 254 34.26 13.10 11.45
CA GLY A 254 33.59 12.54 12.62
C GLY A 254 32.56 11.49 12.24
N GLN A 255 32.84 10.26 12.60
CA GLN A 255 31.97 9.11 12.48
C GLN A 255 30.62 9.36 13.17
N ILE A 256 29.52 9.41 12.43
CA ILE A 256 28.17 9.47 13.00
C ILE A 256 27.75 8.04 13.34
N ARG A 257 27.72 7.72 14.63
CA ARG A 257 27.15 6.51 15.21
C ARG A 257 25.68 6.77 15.52
N TRP A 258 24.75 6.16 14.78
CA TRP A 258 23.35 6.14 15.17
C TRP A 258 23.11 5.03 16.19
N ARG A 259 22.69 5.40 17.42
CA ARG A 259 22.15 4.48 18.43
C ARG A 259 20.63 4.57 18.38
N TRP A 260 19.97 3.47 18.09
CA TRP A 260 18.56 3.30 18.35
C TRP A 260 18.35 2.94 19.81
N ASN A 261 17.71 3.79 20.59
CA ASN A 261 17.13 3.40 21.88
C ASN A 261 15.71 2.91 21.62
N ARG A 262 15.48 1.64 21.97
CA ARG A 262 14.14 1.12 22.26
C ARG A 262 13.88 1.45 23.71
N GLU A 263 12.90 2.26 24.01
CA GLU A 263 12.18 2.24 25.30
C GLU A 263 10.78 2.81 25.11
N ASN A 264 9.80 1.97 25.54
CA ASN A 264 8.37 2.09 25.75
C ASN A 264 7.44 2.02 24.53
#